data_2ba2357e0e1948011a285d4e1ae07548
#
_entry.id   2ba2357e0e1948011a285d4e1ae07548
#
_cell.length_a   1.000
_cell.length_b   1.000
_cell.length_c   1.000
_cell.angle_alpha   90.00
_cell.angle_beta   90.00
_cell.angle_gamma   90.00
#
_symmetry.space_group_name_H-M   'P 1'
#
loop_
_entity.id
_entity.type
_entity.pdbx_description
1 polymer ?
#
loop_
_entity_poly.entity_id
_entity_poly.type
_entity_poly.pdbx_seq_one_letter_code
_entity_poly.pdbx_strand_id
1 'polypeptide(L)'
;RARDYGAKVVSTTLTSAARDAENGEDLLDALRSLGLAPCVIAGETEARLTFLGVAHDFAGERILVADSGGGSTELALGGYLPGEPLSLDRAVSLDLGCRRITERFLARSPIPADGEIREAACWANGMLAAALADAPARPSRLVAVGGTATTLVAMACGLAVYDPAFVHLHALTAADVDRCISLMTGKTVAEIAELPGVQAKRAPVLLGGALIVRELLATGGYSELTVSENSLLAGMAATIAEVLDGRIAAVGWTPDLTRL
;
A
#
# COMPACT_ATOMS: atom_id res chain seq x y z
N ARG A 1 7.86 22.47 -9.85
CA ARG A 1 6.90 21.57 -10.55
C ARG A 1 5.45 21.81 -10.10
N ALA A 2 5.09 21.72 -8.78
CA ALA A 2 3.72 21.92 -8.34
C ALA A 2 3.16 23.29 -8.79
N ARG A 3 3.93 24.36 -8.64
CA ARG A 3 3.58 25.69 -9.15
C ARG A 3 3.39 25.74 -10.67
N ASP A 4 4.21 25.00 -11.42
CA ASP A 4 4.14 24.96 -12.89
C ASP A 4 2.82 24.32 -13.37
N TYR A 5 2.23 23.44 -12.55
CA TYR A 5 0.90 22.85 -12.76
C TYR A 5 -0.25 23.69 -12.18
N GLY A 6 0.04 24.89 -11.64
CA GLY A 6 -0.98 25.78 -11.09
C GLY A 6 -1.51 25.39 -9.71
N ALA A 7 -0.78 24.51 -8.98
CA ALA A 7 -1.15 24.17 -7.62
C ALA A 7 -1.12 25.41 -6.72
N LYS A 8 -2.16 25.61 -5.92
CA LYS A 8 -2.29 26.73 -4.98
C LYS A 8 -1.84 26.37 -3.57
N VAL A 9 -1.91 25.10 -3.24
CA VAL A 9 -1.53 24.55 -1.93
C VAL A 9 -0.76 23.23 -2.11
N VAL A 10 0.05 22.90 -1.12
CA VAL A 10 0.74 21.62 -0.99
C VAL A 10 0.51 21.10 0.42
N SER A 11 0.23 19.82 0.56
CA SER A 11 0.35 19.06 1.81
C SER A 11 1.60 18.22 1.77
N THR A 12 2.35 18.19 2.84
CA THR A 12 3.58 17.42 2.97
C THR A 12 3.40 16.40 4.10
N THR A 13 3.15 15.15 3.70
CA THR A 13 2.81 14.08 4.63
C THR A 13 3.86 12.99 4.58
N LEU A 14 4.32 12.52 5.74
CA LEU A 14 5.27 11.45 5.91
C LEU A 14 4.62 10.28 6.64
N THR A 15 5.08 9.07 6.36
CA THR A 15 4.44 7.83 6.81
C THR A 15 5.44 6.93 7.60
N SER A 16 5.27 5.61 7.58
CA SER A 16 6.02 4.63 8.37
C SER A 16 7.53 4.91 8.43
N ALA A 17 8.18 5.16 7.31
CA ALA A 17 9.63 5.38 7.28
C ALA A 17 10.09 6.56 8.16
N ALA A 18 9.31 7.63 8.22
CA ALA A 18 9.61 8.79 9.08
C ALA A 18 9.21 8.55 10.54
N ARG A 19 8.17 7.72 10.78
CA ARG A 19 7.79 7.33 12.15
C ARG A 19 8.87 6.47 12.81
N ASP A 20 9.51 5.59 12.03
CA ASP A 20 10.46 4.59 12.52
C ASP A 20 11.92 5.11 12.56
N ALA A 21 12.21 6.21 11.88
CA ALA A 21 13.58 6.72 11.77
C ALA A 21 14.00 7.47 13.05
N GLU A 22 15.15 7.09 13.62
CA GLU A 22 15.76 7.79 14.77
C GLU A 22 16.03 9.27 14.47
N ASN A 23 16.33 9.60 13.21
CA ASN A 23 16.59 10.97 12.73
C ASN A 23 15.41 11.56 11.93
N GLY A 24 14.19 11.10 12.17
CA GLY A 24 12.98 11.60 11.48
C GLY A 24 12.80 13.12 11.60
N GLU A 25 13.18 13.69 12.74
CA GLU A 25 13.07 15.15 12.97
C GLU A 25 14.02 15.96 12.07
N ASP A 26 15.21 15.44 11.75
CA ASP A 26 16.13 16.11 10.81
C ASP A 26 15.48 16.31 9.43
N LEU A 27 14.70 15.30 8.98
CA LEU A 27 13.95 15.40 7.71
C LEU A 27 12.83 16.44 7.80
N LEU A 28 12.11 16.47 8.93
CA LEU A 28 11.05 17.46 9.15
C LEU A 28 11.62 18.88 9.15
N ASP A 29 12.74 19.09 9.83
CA ASP A 29 13.41 20.40 9.87
C ASP A 29 13.93 20.83 8.49
N ALA A 30 14.48 19.89 7.72
CA ALA A 30 14.88 20.15 6.34
C ALA A 30 13.67 20.57 5.47
N LEU A 31 12.52 19.92 5.63
CA LEU A 31 11.30 20.29 4.91
C LEU A 31 10.73 21.64 5.38
N ARG A 32 10.75 21.91 6.69
CA ARG A 32 10.35 23.22 7.26
C ARG A 32 11.23 24.36 6.73
N SER A 33 12.54 24.12 6.59
CA SER A 33 13.47 25.12 6.02
C SER A 33 13.17 25.48 4.58
N LEU A 34 12.47 24.60 3.84
CA LEU A 34 11.97 24.86 2.49
C LEU A 34 10.60 25.57 2.48
N GLY A 35 10.09 25.97 3.64
CA GLY A 35 8.79 26.64 3.78
C GLY A 35 7.60 25.71 3.69
N LEU A 36 7.81 24.40 3.87
CA LEU A 36 6.74 23.41 3.90
C LEU A 36 6.22 23.20 5.34
N ALA A 37 4.99 22.72 5.47
CA ALA A 37 4.39 22.27 6.73
C ALA A 37 4.32 20.74 6.74
N PRO A 38 5.44 20.03 7.09
CA PRO A 38 5.45 18.58 7.09
C PRO A 38 4.72 18.03 8.31
N CYS A 39 3.94 16.97 8.12
CA CYS A 39 3.25 16.22 9.16
C CYS A 39 3.55 14.72 9.03
N VAL A 40 3.93 14.09 10.12
CA VAL A 40 4.01 12.62 10.20
C VAL A 40 2.66 12.10 10.64
N ILE A 41 1.97 11.37 9.77
CA ILE A 41 0.64 10.84 10.07
C ILE A 41 0.71 9.50 10.78
N ALA A 42 -0.27 9.24 11.66
CA ALA A 42 -0.45 7.94 12.28
C ALA A 42 -0.84 6.89 11.21
N GLY A 43 -0.47 5.63 11.45
CA GLY A 43 -0.79 4.54 10.52
C GLY A 43 -2.29 4.34 10.30
N GLU A 44 -3.12 4.59 11.31
CA GLU A 44 -4.58 4.58 11.15
C GLU A 44 -5.05 5.69 10.18
N THR A 45 -4.49 6.88 10.28
CA THR A 45 -4.81 7.99 9.36
C THR A 45 -4.37 7.64 7.94
N GLU A 46 -3.19 7.03 7.79
CA GLU A 46 -2.69 6.51 6.51
C GLU A 46 -3.66 5.49 5.89
N ALA A 47 -4.13 4.51 6.71
CA ALA A 47 -5.12 3.53 6.29
C ALA A 47 -6.45 4.16 5.84
N ARG A 48 -6.95 5.16 6.60
CA ARG A 48 -8.19 5.88 6.28
C ARG A 48 -8.09 6.68 4.99
N LEU A 49 -6.97 7.38 4.78
CA LEU A 49 -6.70 8.13 3.56
C LEU A 49 -6.57 7.21 2.34
N THR A 50 -5.83 6.11 2.47
CA THR A 50 -5.73 5.11 1.40
C THR A 50 -7.09 4.52 1.08
N PHE A 51 -7.88 4.18 2.12
CA PHE A 51 -9.25 3.70 1.93
C PHE A 51 -10.10 4.70 1.14
N LEU A 52 -10.10 5.98 1.51
CA LEU A 52 -10.85 7.02 0.79
C LEU A 52 -10.45 7.07 -0.69
N GLY A 53 -9.14 7.06 -0.97
CA GLY A 53 -8.64 7.10 -2.34
C GLY A 53 -9.14 5.96 -3.21
N VAL A 54 -9.23 4.76 -2.63
CA VAL A 54 -9.72 3.53 -3.31
C VAL A 54 -11.23 3.50 -3.39
N ALA A 55 -11.92 3.87 -2.30
CA ALA A 55 -13.36 3.69 -2.15
C ALA A 55 -14.23 4.51 -3.11
N HIS A 56 -13.65 5.52 -3.75
CA HIS A 56 -14.32 6.25 -4.83
C HIS A 56 -14.70 5.35 -6.01
N ASP A 57 -13.89 4.34 -6.31
CA ASP A 57 -14.16 3.37 -7.39
C ASP A 57 -15.18 2.30 -6.96
N PHE A 58 -15.47 2.20 -5.66
CA PHE A 58 -16.35 1.20 -5.04
C PHE A 58 -17.44 1.84 -4.17
N ALA A 59 -17.91 3.04 -4.57
CA ALA A 59 -18.92 3.76 -3.80
C ALA A 59 -20.18 2.91 -3.56
N GLY A 60 -20.59 2.82 -2.30
CA GLY A 60 -21.73 1.98 -1.88
C GLY A 60 -21.39 0.51 -1.61
N GLU A 61 -20.16 0.06 -1.93
CA GLU A 61 -19.69 -1.28 -1.58
C GLU A 61 -18.95 -1.28 -0.23
N ARG A 62 -19.02 -2.42 0.47
CA ARG A 62 -18.12 -2.71 1.59
C ARG A 62 -16.92 -3.47 1.07
N ILE A 63 -15.71 -2.94 1.32
CA ILE A 63 -14.46 -3.49 0.83
C ILE A 63 -13.43 -3.61 1.96
N LEU A 64 -12.47 -4.51 1.80
CA LEU A 64 -11.21 -4.54 2.55
C LEU A 64 -10.13 -3.96 1.64
N VAL A 65 -9.52 -2.85 2.04
CA VAL A 65 -8.37 -2.25 1.35
C VAL A 65 -7.10 -2.63 2.09
N ALA A 66 -6.08 -3.05 1.34
CA ALA A 66 -4.75 -3.36 1.85
C ALA A 66 -3.69 -2.59 1.05
N ASP A 67 -2.89 -1.77 1.73
CA ASP A 67 -1.73 -1.08 1.18
C ASP A 67 -0.46 -1.68 1.77
N SER A 68 0.24 -2.50 1.01
CA SER A 68 1.51 -3.07 1.45
C SER A 68 2.68 -2.22 0.96
N GLY A 69 3.14 -1.34 1.84
CA GLY A 69 4.29 -0.47 1.64
C GLY A 69 5.63 -1.14 1.93
N GLY A 70 6.68 -0.32 2.07
CA GLY A 70 8.03 -0.79 2.40
C GLY A 70 8.19 -1.22 3.86
N GLY A 71 7.68 -0.43 4.79
CA GLY A 71 7.80 -0.63 6.24
C GLY A 71 6.56 -1.18 6.90
N SER A 72 5.37 -0.89 6.36
CA SER A 72 4.07 -1.24 6.95
C SER A 72 3.10 -1.80 5.93
N THR A 73 2.00 -2.35 6.43
CA THR A 73 0.80 -2.71 5.66
C THR A 73 -0.40 -2.12 6.39
N GLU A 74 -1.11 -1.24 5.71
CA GLU A 74 -2.35 -0.66 6.17
C GLU A 74 -3.52 -1.54 5.74
N LEU A 75 -4.42 -1.83 6.69
CA LEU A 75 -5.68 -2.53 6.43
C LEU A 75 -6.84 -1.64 6.85
N ALA A 76 -7.77 -1.39 5.94
CA ALA A 76 -8.99 -0.66 6.23
C ALA A 76 -10.22 -1.41 5.69
N LEU A 77 -11.21 -1.64 6.55
CA LEU A 77 -12.43 -2.38 6.25
C LEU A 77 -13.64 -1.48 6.49
N GLY A 78 -14.50 -1.35 5.51
CA GLY A 78 -15.69 -0.52 5.61
C GLY A 78 -16.32 -0.17 4.28
N GLY A 79 -17.01 0.95 4.24
CA GLY A 79 -17.67 1.50 3.06
C GLY A 79 -17.57 3.01 2.97
N TYR A 80 -17.90 3.55 1.81
CA TYR A 80 -17.93 4.98 1.54
C TYR A 80 -19.13 5.33 0.64
N LEU A 81 -19.80 6.43 1.00
CA LEU A 81 -20.77 7.11 0.15
C LEU A 81 -20.29 8.54 -0.10
N PRO A 82 -20.27 9.03 -1.36
CA PRO A 82 -19.84 10.39 -1.68
C PRO A 82 -20.61 11.44 -0.89
N GLY A 83 -19.87 12.31 -0.21
CA GLY A 83 -20.43 13.39 0.62
C GLY A 83 -20.71 12.99 2.07
N GLU A 84 -20.48 11.73 2.46
CA GLU A 84 -20.62 11.25 3.82
C GLU A 84 -19.24 10.94 4.46
N PRO A 85 -19.15 10.95 5.80
CA PRO A 85 -17.96 10.43 6.49
C PRO A 85 -17.70 8.97 6.15
N LEU A 86 -16.42 8.53 6.20
CA LEU A 86 -16.07 7.12 6.06
C LEU A 86 -16.75 6.26 7.14
N SER A 87 -17.41 5.19 6.71
CA SER A 87 -17.96 4.16 7.60
C SER A 87 -16.96 3.00 7.70
N LEU A 88 -15.96 3.13 8.58
CA LEU A 88 -14.96 2.09 8.80
C LEU A 88 -15.22 1.30 10.06
N ASP A 89 -15.22 -0.02 9.92
CA ASP A 89 -15.27 -0.95 11.06
C ASP A 89 -13.87 -1.17 11.63
N ARG A 90 -12.84 -1.03 10.77
CA ARG A 90 -11.45 -1.22 11.14
C ARG A 90 -10.54 -0.38 10.26
N ALA A 91 -9.52 0.21 10.88
CA ALA A 91 -8.39 0.83 10.21
C ALA A 91 -7.15 0.60 11.09
N VAL A 92 -6.16 -0.12 10.59
CA VAL A 92 -4.93 -0.46 11.33
C VAL A 92 -3.73 -0.39 10.41
N SER A 93 -2.56 -0.15 10.99
CA SER A 93 -1.27 -0.27 10.34
C SER A 93 -0.46 -1.35 11.06
N LEU A 94 0.11 -2.26 10.30
CA LEU A 94 0.94 -3.36 10.78
C LEU A 94 2.39 -3.08 10.41
N ASP A 95 3.32 -3.39 11.31
CA ASP A 95 4.77 -3.35 11.05
C ASP A 95 5.20 -4.50 10.11
N LEU A 96 4.50 -4.64 9.00
CA LEU A 96 4.64 -5.66 7.98
C LEU A 96 4.75 -4.99 6.62
N GLY A 97 5.96 -4.84 6.08
CA GLY A 97 6.21 -4.24 4.78
C GLY A 97 7.19 -5.05 3.95
N CYS A 98 7.16 -4.86 2.62
CA CYS A 98 7.98 -5.63 1.69
C CYS A 98 9.49 -5.50 1.97
N ARG A 99 9.95 -4.32 2.38
CA ARG A 99 11.34 -4.10 2.78
C ARG A 99 11.65 -4.76 4.13
N ARG A 100 10.78 -4.58 5.12
CA ARG A 100 10.95 -5.12 6.47
C ARG A 100 11.03 -6.65 6.46
N ILE A 101 10.13 -7.34 5.76
CA ILE A 101 10.15 -8.80 5.63
C ILE A 101 11.39 -9.29 4.86
N THR A 102 11.80 -8.57 3.82
CA THR A 102 13.01 -8.89 3.06
C THR A 102 14.25 -8.78 3.91
N GLU A 103 14.47 -7.66 4.60
CA GLU A 103 15.64 -7.43 5.46
C GLU A 103 15.69 -8.45 6.62
N ARG A 104 14.55 -8.82 7.17
CA ARG A 104 14.46 -9.75 8.30
C ARG A 104 14.73 -11.20 7.92
N PHE A 105 14.26 -11.67 6.74
CA PHE A 105 14.23 -13.10 6.41
C PHE A 105 14.92 -13.44 5.09
N LEU A 106 14.85 -12.59 4.06
CA LEU A 106 15.20 -12.94 2.69
C LEU A 106 16.54 -12.38 2.21
N ALA A 107 17.18 -11.51 3.00
CA ALA A 107 18.45 -10.87 2.65
C ALA A 107 19.68 -11.55 3.28
N ARG A 108 19.53 -12.75 3.84
CA ARG A 108 20.63 -13.49 4.48
C ARG A 108 21.63 -14.08 3.47
N SER A 109 21.16 -14.32 2.24
CA SER A 109 21.96 -14.82 1.12
C SER A 109 21.48 -14.18 -0.19
N PRO A 110 22.30 -14.21 -1.28
CA PRO A 110 21.90 -13.68 -2.58
C PRO A 110 20.64 -14.33 -3.17
N ILE A 111 20.38 -15.59 -2.81
CA ILE A 111 19.18 -16.36 -3.18
C ILE A 111 18.59 -16.89 -1.88
N PRO A 112 17.38 -16.44 -1.49
CA PRO A 112 16.72 -16.93 -0.28
C PRO A 112 16.46 -18.43 -0.35
N ALA A 113 16.76 -19.13 0.74
CA ALA A 113 16.46 -20.56 0.87
C ALA A 113 14.95 -20.78 1.10
N ASP A 114 14.44 -21.96 0.74
CA ASP A 114 13.02 -22.32 0.95
C ASP A 114 12.58 -22.20 2.42
N GLY A 115 13.50 -22.47 3.36
CA GLY A 115 13.26 -22.28 4.80
C GLY A 115 12.99 -20.83 5.16
N GLU A 116 13.79 -19.91 4.62
CA GLU A 116 13.67 -18.46 4.84
C GLU A 116 12.38 -17.91 4.24
N ILE A 117 12.00 -18.39 3.05
CA ILE A 117 10.72 -18.03 2.40
C ILE A 117 9.54 -18.51 3.26
N ARG A 118 9.60 -19.73 3.81
CA ARG A 118 8.54 -20.22 4.70
C ARG A 118 8.46 -19.44 6.01
N GLU A 119 9.61 -19.11 6.62
CA GLU A 119 9.65 -18.27 7.84
C GLU A 119 9.01 -16.89 7.59
N ALA A 120 9.37 -16.26 6.48
CA ALA A 120 8.81 -14.98 6.04
C ALA A 120 7.28 -15.06 5.88
N ALA A 121 6.80 -16.08 5.19
CA ALA A 121 5.37 -16.33 4.98
C ALA A 121 4.62 -16.56 6.31
N CYS A 122 5.15 -17.42 7.19
CA CYS A 122 4.56 -17.69 8.49
C CYS A 122 4.47 -16.43 9.36
N TRP A 123 5.51 -15.58 9.32
CA TRP A 123 5.50 -14.32 10.05
C TRP A 123 4.44 -13.35 9.52
N ALA A 124 4.34 -13.20 8.19
CA ALA A 124 3.32 -12.37 7.55
C ALA A 124 1.91 -12.88 7.88
N ASN A 125 1.69 -14.21 7.77
CA ASN A 125 0.42 -14.83 8.09
C ASN A 125 -0.01 -14.55 9.54
N GLY A 126 0.89 -14.73 10.50
CA GLY A 126 0.60 -14.49 11.92
C GLY A 126 0.16 -13.06 12.21
N MET A 127 0.82 -12.06 11.60
CA MET A 127 0.45 -10.65 11.76
C MET A 127 -0.90 -10.32 11.11
N LEU A 128 -1.14 -10.83 9.90
CA LEU A 128 -2.39 -10.64 9.18
C LEU A 128 -3.56 -11.34 9.87
N ALA A 129 -3.36 -12.58 10.35
CA ALA A 129 -4.36 -13.33 11.09
C ALA A 129 -4.77 -12.60 12.38
N ALA A 130 -3.81 -12.10 13.16
CA ALA A 130 -4.09 -11.31 14.35
C ALA A 130 -4.86 -10.01 14.03
N ALA A 131 -4.51 -9.35 12.92
CA ALA A 131 -5.19 -8.14 12.50
C ALA A 131 -6.62 -8.38 12.02
N LEU A 132 -6.94 -9.54 11.47
CA LEU A 132 -8.25 -9.88 10.91
C LEU A 132 -9.12 -10.73 11.85
N ALA A 133 -8.58 -11.22 12.99
CA ALA A 133 -9.27 -12.16 13.89
C ALA A 133 -10.63 -11.64 14.37
N ASP A 134 -10.70 -10.36 14.78
CA ASP A 134 -11.90 -9.73 15.31
C ASP A 134 -12.58 -8.82 14.28
N ALA A 135 -12.26 -8.98 13.00
CA ALA A 135 -12.89 -8.19 11.95
C ALA A 135 -14.36 -8.61 11.82
N PRO A 136 -15.30 -7.64 11.65
CA PRO A 136 -16.70 -7.98 11.35
C PRO A 136 -16.79 -8.74 10.02
N ALA A 137 -18.00 -9.19 9.67
CA ALA A 137 -18.21 -10.03 8.50
C ALA A 137 -17.39 -9.57 7.28
N ARG A 138 -16.60 -10.50 6.75
CA ARG A 138 -15.70 -10.29 5.64
C ARG A 138 -16.42 -9.70 4.43
N PRO A 139 -15.95 -8.58 3.85
CA PRO A 139 -16.46 -8.07 2.59
C PRO A 139 -16.22 -9.05 1.45
N SER A 140 -17.05 -8.97 0.41
CA SER A 140 -16.90 -9.81 -0.79
C SER A 140 -15.63 -9.46 -1.60
N ARG A 141 -15.11 -8.23 -1.43
CA ARG A 141 -13.99 -7.70 -2.22
C ARG A 141 -12.80 -7.32 -1.34
N LEU A 142 -11.63 -7.81 -1.74
CA LEU A 142 -10.31 -7.34 -1.28
C LEU A 142 -9.72 -6.47 -2.38
N VAL A 143 -9.29 -5.26 -2.03
CA VAL A 143 -8.57 -4.35 -2.95
C VAL A 143 -7.17 -4.16 -2.41
N ALA A 144 -6.16 -4.46 -3.22
CA ALA A 144 -4.76 -4.22 -2.89
C ALA A 144 -4.21 -3.03 -3.68
N VAL A 145 -3.40 -2.21 -3.02
CA VAL A 145 -2.71 -1.08 -3.63
C VAL A 145 -1.21 -1.13 -3.36
N GLY A 146 -0.49 -0.21 -3.95
CA GLY A 146 0.96 -0.08 -3.79
C GLY A 146 1.77 -0.87 -4.81
N GLY A 147 3.05 -0.57 -4.83
CA GLY A 147 3.92 -1.00 -5.93
C GLY A 147 4.16 -2.51 -6.03
N THR A 148 3.91 -3.30 -4.97
CA THR A 148 3.95 -4.75 -5.05
C THR A 148 2.76 -5.28 -5.85
N ALA A 149 1.54 -4.90 -5.46
CA ALA A 149 0.32 -5.37 -6.12
C ALA A 149 0.31 -5.03 -7.62
N THR A 150 0.65 -3.78 -7.96
CA THR A 150 0.70 -3.32 -9.35
C THR A 150 1.79 -4.03 -10.17
N THR A 151 2.96 -4.33 -9.55
CA THR A 151 4.02 -5.09 -10.21
C THR A 151 3.61 -6.55 -10.43
N LEU A 152 2.90 -7.17 -9.50
CA LEU A 152 2.42 -8.55 -9.66
C LEU A 152 1.45 -8.68 -10.84
N VAL A 153 0.56 -7.69 -11.05
CA VAL A 153 -0.28 -7.65 -12.28
C VAL A 153 0.58 -7.55 -13.52
N ALA A 154 1.55 -6.62 -13.54
CA ALA A 154 2.45 -6.45 -14.69
C ALA A 154 3.22 -7.75 -15.01
N MET A 155 3.71 -8.45 -13.99
CA MET A 155 4.38 -9.77 -14.17
C MET A 155 3.41 -10.85 -14.64
N ALA A 156 2.26 -10.99 -14.00
CA ALA A 156 1.28 -12.03 -14.32
C ALA A 156 0.79 -11.92 -15.77
N CYS A 157 0.66 -10.69 -16.27
CA CYS A 157 0.23 -10.38 -17.64
C CYS A 157 1.39 -10.17 -18.62
N GLY A 158 2.65 -10.24 -18.17
CA GLY A 158 3.83 -10.12 -19.04
C GLY A 158 3.95 -8.74 -19.72
N LEU A 159 3.60 -7.65 -19.02
CA LEU A 159 3.61 -6.31 -19.60
C LEU A 159 5.04 -5.87 -19.92
N ALA A 160 5.33 -5.66 -21.19
CA ALA A 160 6.63 -5.13 -21.63
C ALA A 160 6.82 -3.65 -21.24
N VAL A 161 5.74 -2.89 -21.20
CA VAL A 161 5.68 -1.50 -20.74
C VAL A 161 4.56 -1.40 -19.70
N TYR A 162 4.86 -0.76 -18.59
CA TYR A 162 3.88 -0.57 -17.54
C TYR A 162 2.73 0.33 -18.01
N ASP A 163 1.50 -0.17 -17.90
CA ASP A 163 0.28 0.54 -18.27
C ASP A 163 -0.63 0.67 -17.04
N PRO A 164 -0.70 1.83 -16.39
CA PRO A 164 -1.53 2.04 -15.21
C PRO A 164 -3.03 1.88 -15.49
N ALA A 165 -3.49 2.18 -16.70
CA ALA A 165 -4.90 2.01 -17.07
C ALA A 165 -5.28 0.53 -17.20
N PHE A 166 -4.35 -0.32 -17.64
CA PHE A 166 -4.53 -1.77 -17.65
C PHE A 166 -4.48 -2.38 -16.25
N VAL A 167 -3.58 -1.87 -15.38
CA VAL A 167 -3.38 -2.40 -14.03
C VAL A 167 -4.50 -1.99 -13.08
N HIS A 168 -5.05 -0.79 -13.26
CA HIS A 168 -6.13 -0.28 -12.42
C HIS A 168 -7.39 -1.13 -12.56
N LEU A 169 -7.92 -1.57 -11.42
CA LEU A 169 -9.07 -2.47 -11.28
C LEU A 169 -8.87 -3.87 -11.88
N HIS A 170 -7.62 -4.25 -12.17
CA HIS A 170 -7.31 -5.61 -12.63
C HIS A 170 -7.51 -6.62 -11.50
N ALA A 171 -8.14 -7.77 -11.82
CA ALA A 171 -8.26 -8.89 -10.90
C ALA A 171 -6.97 -9.72 -10.91
N LEU A 172 -6.41 -9.97 -9.74
CA LEU A 172 -5.21 -10.79 -9.54
C LEU A 172 -5.59 -12.01 -8.68
N THR A 173 -5.51 -13.20 -9.25
CA THR A 173 -5.86 -14.43 -8.54
C THR A 173 -4.74 -14.92 -7.63
N ALA A 174 -5.08 -15.74 -6.62
CA ALA A 174 -4.08 -16.40 -5.78
C ALA A 174 -3.11 -17.23 -6.62
N ALA A 175 -3.58 -17.90 -7.68
CA ALA A 175 -2.74 -18.68 -8.60
C ALA A 175 -1.76 -17.78 -9.38
N ASP A 176 -2.14 -16.57 -9.74
CA ASP A 176 -1.25 -15.59 -10.38
C ASP A 176 -0.14 -15.15 -9.43
N VAL A 177 -0.49 -14.88 -8.16
CA VAL A 177 0.50 -14.53 -7.12
C VAL A 177 1.48 -15.68 -6.88
N ASP A 178 1.00 -16.92 -6.75
CA ASP A 178 1.85 -18.10 -6.56
C ASP A 178 2.77 -18.32 -7.76
N ARG A 179 2.28 -18.12 -8.98
CA ARG A 179 3.09 -18.16 -10.19
C ARG A 179 4.19 -17.11 -10.18
N CYS A 180 3.88 -15.87 -9.79
CA CYS A 180 4.88 -14.79 -9.68
C CYS A 180 5.93 -15.12 -8.61
N ILE A 181 5.54 -15.66 -7.45
CA ILE A 181 6.47 -16.10 -6.40
C ILE A 181 7.38 -17.21 -6.96
N SER A 182 6.83 -18.19 -7.65
CA SER A 182 7.58 -19.30 -8.26
C SER A 182 8.60 -18.81 -9.29
N LEU A 183 8.27 -17.79 -10.08
CA LEU A 183 9.19 -17.16 -11.03
C LEU A 183 10.37 -16.46 -10.34
N MET A 184 10.20 -15.97 -9.12
CA MET A 184 11.25 -15.27 -8.36
C MET A 184 12.06 -16.20 -7.46
N THR A 185 11.48 -17.32 -7.01
CA THR A 185 12.14 -18.31 -6.15
C THR A 185 13.38 -18.89 -6.87
N GLY A 186 14.50 -19.01 -6.15
CA GLY A 186 15.74 -19.53 -6.70
C GLY A 186 16.51 -18.53 -7.57
N LYS A 187 16.12 -17.25 -7.59
CA LYS A 187 16.78 -16.20 -8.37
C LYS A 187 17.42 -15.15 -7.48
N THR A 188 18.50 -14.57 -7.98
CA THR A 188 19.10 -13.37 -7.44
C THR A 188 18.26 -12.13 -7.74
N VAL A 189 18.47 -11.04 -6.99
CA VAL A 189 17.82 -9.75 -7.25
C VAL A 189 18.03 -9.26 -8.69
N ALA A 190 19.23 -9.47 -9.26
CA ALA A 190 19.53 -9.09 -10.63
C ALA A 190 18.68 -9.88 -11.64
N GLU A 191 18.55 -11.20 -11.44
CA GLU A 191 17.71 -12.04 -12.30
C GLU A 191 16.20 -11.72 -12.15
N ILE A 192 15.75 -11.34 -10.95
CA ILE A 192 14.38 -10.89 -10.72
C ILE A 192 14.13 -9.58 -11.47
N ALA A 193 15.10 -8.68 -11.52
CA ALA A 193 14.99 -7.40 -12.23
C ALA A 193 14.79 -7.55 -13.74
N GLU A 194 15.22 -8.68 -14.32
CA GLU A 194 15.08 -9.00 -15.75
C GLU A 194 13.74 -9.70 -16.08
N LEU A 195 12.93 -10.05 -15.07
CA LEU A 195 11.64 -10.68 -15.33
C LEU A 195 10.66 -9.68 -16.00
N PRO A 196 9.85 -10.13 -16.97
CA PRO A 196 8.85 -9.28 -17.61
C PRO A 196 7.92 -8.62 -16.58
N GLY A 197 7.62 -7.34 -16.76
CA GLY A 197 6.76 -6.57 -15.86
C GLY A 197 7.44 -6.04 -14.59
N VAL A 198 8.67 -6.46 -14.29
CA VAL A 198 9.39 -6.00 -13.10
C VAL A 198 10.12 -4.68 -13.37
N GLN A 199 9.86 -3.68 -12.53
CA GLN A 199 10.69 -2.49 -12.48
C GLN A 199 11.94 -2.80 -11.63
N ALA A 200 13.15 -2.62 -12.17
CA ALA A 200 14.42 -2.98 -11.51
C ALA A 200 14.54 -2.46 -10.06
N LYS A 201 14.06 -1.25 -9.78
CA LYS A 201 14.04 -0.66 -8.42
C LYS A 201 13.17 -1.42 -7.41
N ARG A 202 12.24 -2.29 -7.89
CA ARG A 202 11.34 -3.11 -7.05
C ARG A 202 11.92 -4.50 -6.78
N ALA A 203 12.78 -5.01 -7.64
CA ALA A 203 13.33 -6.36 -7.55
C ALA A 203 13.87 -6.73 -6.15
N PRO A 204 14.59 -5.84 -5.41
CA PRO A 204 15.13 -6.19 -4.10
C PRO A 204 14.09 -6.60 -3.04
N VAL A 205 12.85 -6.11 -3.16
CA VAL A 205 11.80 -6.30 -2.14
C VAL A 205 10.57 -7.02 -2.67
N LEU A 206 10.55 -7.37 -3.96
CA LEU A 206 9.36 -7.85 -4.64
C LEU A 206 8.91 -9.23 -4.12
N LEU A 207 9.85 -10.15 -3.89
CA LEU A 207 9.52 -11.47 -3.33
C LEU A 207 8.88 -11.34 -1.95
N GLY A 208 9.44 -10.50 -1.06
CA GLY A 208 8.87 -10.23 0.25
C GLY A 208 7.45 -9.65 0.18
N GLY A 209 7.25 -8.69 -0.73
CA GLY A 209 5.93 -8.11 -0.97
C GLY A 209 4.92 -9.12 -1.54
N ALA A 210 5.34 -9.98 -2.46
CA ALA A 210 4.50 -11.03 -3.04
C ALA A 210 4.06 -12.05 -1.96
N LEU A 211 4.94 -12.40 -1.02
CA LEU A 211 4.58 -13.24 0.13
C LEU A 211 3.50 -12.58 1.00
N ILE A 212 3.61 -11.28 1.28
CA ILE A 212 2.58 -10.55 2.03
C ILE A 212 1.23 -10.62 1.30
N VAL A 213 1.20 -10.37 -0.01
CA VAL A 213 -0.02 -10.43 -0.83
C VAL A 213 -0.63 -11.83 -0.83
N ARG A 214 0.19 -12.89 -0.95
CA ARG A 214 -0.27 -14.28 -0.86
C ARG A 214 -0.91 -14.59 0.48
N GLU A 215 -0.23 -14.23 1.58
CA GLU A 215 -0.75 -14.49 2.93
C GLU A 215 -2.00 -13.65 3.23
N LEU A 216 -2.11 -12.45 2.67
CA LEU A 216 -3.32 -11.64 2.77
C LEU A 216 -4.52 -12.31 2.10
N LEU A 217 -4.36 -12.88 0.90
CA LEU A 217 -5.39 -13.66 0.22
C LEU A 217 -5.78 -14.89 1.05
N ALA A 218 -4.79 -15.67 1.51
CA ALA A 218 -5.01 -16.89 2.28
C ALA A 218 -5.71 -16.61 3.62
N THR A 219 -5.20 -15.66 4.42
CA THR A 219 -5.73 -15.31 5.75
C THR A 219 -7.11 -14.66 5.63
N GLY A 220 -7.30 -13.78 4.65
CA GLY A 220 -8.59 -13.17 4.35
C GLY A 220 -9.56 -14.17 3.70
N GLY A 221 -9.10 -15.34 3.24
CA GLY A 221 -9.90 -16.36 2.55
C GLY A 221 -10.43 -15.90 1.20
N TYR A 222 -9.69 -15.08 0.47
CA TYR A 222 -10.03 -14.63 -0.88
C TYR A 222 -9.31 -15.49 -1.93
N SER A 223 -10.00 -15.79 -3.04
CA SER A 223 -9.41 -16.45 -4.20
C SER A 223 -8.74 -15.47 -5.16
N GLU A 224 -9.12 -14.21 -5.10
CA GLU A 224 -8.60 -13.11 -5.91
C GLU A 224 -8.70 -11.79 -5.16
N LEU A 225 -7.97 -10.79 -5.63
CA LEU A 225 -8.08 -9.42 -5.22
C LEU A 225 -8.16 -8.49 -6.43
N THR A 226 -8.70 -7.29 -6.22
CA THR A 226 -8.67 -6.22 -7.22
C THR A 226 -7.48 -5.32 -6.94
N VAL A 227 -6.68 -4.96 -7.95
CA VAL A 227 -5.56 -4.03 -7.80
C VAL A 227 -5.99 -2.63 -8.18
N SER A 228 -5.70 -1.63 -7.33
CA SER A 228 -6.01 -0.23 -7.63
C SER A 228 -4.73 0.60 -7.74
N GLU A 229 -4.70 1.52 -8.72
CA GLU A 229 -3.70 2.59 -8.82
C GLU A 229 -4.02 3.77 -7.89
N ASN A 230 -5.29 3.90 -7.51
CA ASN A 230 -5.71 4.86 -6.49
C ASN A 230 -5.27 4.38 -5.11
N SER A 231 -4.68 5.30 -4.34
CA SER A 231 -4.09 4.98 -3.02
C SER A 231 -4.07 6.23 -2.13
N LEU A 232 -3.15 6.28 -1.19
CA LEU A 232 -2.93 7.40 -0.26
C LEU A 232 -2.99 8.78 -0.94
N LEU A 233 -2.34 8.95 -2.10
CA LEU A 233 -2.31 10.25 -2.79
C LEU A 233 -3.68 10.67 -3.31
N ALA A 234 -4.49 9.74 -3.78
CA ALA A 234 -5.86 10.01 -4.22
C ALA A 234 -6.74 10.42 -3.02
N GLY A 235 -6.62 9.73 -1.88
CA GLY A 235 -7.30 10.08 -0.65
C GLY A 235 -6.88 11.45 -0.09
N MET A 236 -5.58 11.75 -0.13
CA MET A 236 -5.05 13.07 0.22
C MET A 236 -5.64 14.17 -0.67
N ALA A 237 -5.68 13.95 -1.98
CA ALA A 237 -6.24 14.93 -2.92
C ALA A 237 -7.74 15.19 -2.65
N ALA A 238 -8.51 14.13 -2.41
CA ALA A 238 -9.93 14.23 -2.04
C ALA A 238 -10.11 15.01 -0.72
N THR A 239 -9.33 14.66 0.30
CA THR A 239 -9.37 15.33 1.61
C THR A 239 -8.99 16.82 1.51
N ILE A 240 -7.96 17.18 0.73
CA ILE A 240 -7.58 18.57 0.49
C ILE A 240 -8.72 19.32 -0.20
N ALA A 241 -9.36 18.72 -1.20
CA ALA A 241 -10.49 19.34 -1.89
C ALA A 241 -11.66 19.59 -0.94
N GLU A 242 -12.01 18.63 -0.08
CA GLU A 242 -13.06 18.81 0.94
C GLU A 242 -12.75 19.98 1.89
N VAL A 243 -11.51 20.06 2.38
CA VAL A 243 -11.08 21.13 3.29
C VAL A 243 -11.10 22.50 2.60
N LEU A 244 -10.66 22.60 1.36
CA LEU A 244 -10.67 23.84 0.59
C LEU A 244 -12.09 24.31 0.26
N ASP A 245 -13.04 23.39 0.12
CA ASP A 245 -14.47 23.67 -0.04
C ASP A 245 -15.18 24.02 1.29
N GLY A 246 -14.45 24.04 2.41
CA GLY A 246 -15.01 24.29 3.74
C GLY A 246 -15.84 23.13 4.30
N ARG A 247 -15.70 21.93 3.74
CA ARG A 247 -16.37 20.70 4.20
C ARG A 247 -15.55 20.02 5.28
N ILE A 248 -16.22 19.23 6.10
CA ILE A 248 -15.54 18.30 7.04
C ILE A 248 -14.96 17.15 6.23
N ALA A 249 -13.66 16.86 6.43
CA ALA A 249 -12.99 15.78 5.73
C ALA A 249 -13.61 14.41 6.09
N ALA A 250 -13.98 13.64 5.08
CA ALA A 250 -14.60 12.32 5.24
C ALA A 250 -13.73 11.36 6.07
N VAL A 251 -12.41 11.50 6.03
CA VAL A 251 -11.45 10.71 6.82
C VAL A 251 -11.38 11.10 8.29
N GLY A 252 -11.99 12.22 8.71
CA GLY A 252 -11.92 12.74 10.08
C GLY A 252 -10.55 13.29 10.47
N TRP A 253 -9.71 13.64 9.49
CA TRP A 253 -8.40 14.26 9.66
C TRP A 253 -8.21 15.41 8.68
N THR A 254 -7.55 16.49 9.13
CA THR A 254 -7.31 17.68 8.32
C THR A 254 -5.82 17.87 8.06
N PRO A 255 -5.38 17.98 6.79
CA PRO A 255 -3.99 18.18 6.45
C PRO A 255 -3.53 19.62 6.75
N ASP A 256 -2.26 19.75 7.18
CA ASP A 256 -1.57 21.03 7.14
C ASP A 256 -1.28 21.42 5.69
N LEU A 257 -1.66 22.64 5.32
CA LEU A 257 -1.53 23.13 3.95
C LEU A 257 -0.53 24.29 3.87
N THR A 258 0.47 24.13 3.02
CA THR A 258 1.37 25.23 2.63
C THR A 258 0.81 25.92 1.40
N ARG A 259 0.63 27.25 1.44
CA ARG A 259 0.29 28.06 0.26
C ARG A 259 1.54 28.25 -0.62
N LEU A 260 1.37 28.06 -1.94
CA LEU A 260 2.45 28.19 -2.93
C LEU A 260 2.54 29.60 -3.53
#